data_3bc294da1369afa73a504860e64c1d5d
#
_entry.id   3bc294da1369afa73a504860e64c1d5d
#
_cell.length_a   1.000
_cell.length_b   1.000
_cell.length_c   1.000
_cell.angle_alpha   90.00
_cell.angle_beta   90.00
_cell.angle_gamma   90.00
#
_symmetry.space_group_name_H-M   'P 1'
#
loop_
_entity.id
_entity.type
_entity.pdbx_description
1 polymer ?
#
loop_
_entity_poly.entity_id
_entity_poly.type
_entity_poly.pdbx_seq_one_letter_code
_entity_poly.pdbx_strand_id
1 'polypeptide(L)'
;VEIPLKISIDNGAYTDTTDSIDPPSEDDRKKANDIKKIRIVLDIDNGIPASVYANVKIIDKNGDLLFNVPITDTLLKSDSIYIPAAYVNDDGKVTQSYKKIVIQEISTKYIDKLFDLDKAIIDFRINTKDAASSKLVEFTTDQTIKIKAYIKMDFELNPDNL
;
A
#
# COMPACT_ATOMS: atom_id res chain seq x y z
N VAL A 1 11.20 -2.49 -32.59
CA VAL A 1 9.94 -1.75 -32.82
C VAL A 1 9.08 -2.01 -31.60
N GLU A 2 8.88 -1.02 -30.73
CA GLU A 2 7.91 -1.11 -29.64
C GLU A 2 6.53 -0.81 -30.22
N ILE A 3 5.58 -1.70 -29.96
CA ILE A 3 4.18 -1.47 -30.32
C ILE A 3 3.48 -1.09 -29.02
N PRO A 4 3.07 0.18 -28.83
CA PRO A 4 2.37 0.57 -27.62
C PRO A 4 1.01 -0.11 -27.55
N LEU A 5 0.69 -0.66 -26.38
CA LEU A 5 -0.60 -1.28 -26.13
C LEU A 5 -1.60 -0.21 -25.70
N LYS A 6 -2.63 0.02 -26.54
CA LYS A 6 -3.74 0.91 -26.20
C LYS A 6 -4.92 0.10 -25.67
N ILE A 7 -5.24 0.28 -24.39
CA ILE A 7 -6.31 -0.48 -23.71
C ILE A 7 -7.14 0.42 -22.79
N SER A 8 -8.30 -0.09 -22.45
CA SER A 8 -9.13 0.41 -21.36
C SER A 8 -9.34 -0.72 -20.36
N ILE A 9 -9.05 -0.48 -19.09
CA ILE A 9 -9.28 -1.40 -17.98
C ILE A 9 -10.33 -0.79 -17.07
N ASP A 10 -11.41 -1.52 -16.83
CA ASP A 10 -12.44 -1.14 -15.89
C ASP A 10 -12.47 -2.16 -14.75
N ASN A 11 -11.99 -1.74 -13.58
CA ASN A 11 -11.99 -2.54 -12.36
C ASN A 11 -11.25 -3.89 -12.49
N GLY A 12 -10.10 -3.90 -13.19
CA GLY A 12 -9.21 -5.05 -13.21
C GLY A 12 -8.74 -5.39 -11.80
N ALA A 13 -8.81 -6.66 -11.39
CA ALA A 13 -8.45 -7.10 -10.05
C ALA A 13 -7.26 -8.06 -10.10
N TYR A 14 -6.36 -7.91 -9.13
CA TYR A 14 -5.22 -8.79 -8.91
C TYR A 14 -4.95 -8.92 -7.41
N THR A 15 -4.61 -10.14 -6.98
CA THR A 15 -4.23 -10.42 -5.58
C THR A 15 -2.84 -11.04 -5.58
N ASP A 16 -2.00 -10.56 -4.68
CA ASP A 16 -0.67 -11.10 -4.42
C ASP A 16 -0.50 -11.41 -2.93
N THR A 17 0.42 -12.32 -2.62
CA THR A 17 0.70 -12.72 -1.24
C THR A 17 2.21 -12.72 -1.04
N THR A 18 2.69 -12.08 0.02
CA THR A 18 4.10 -12.11 0.37
C THR A 18 4.51 -13.50 0.84
N ASP A 19 5.79 -13.80 0.75
CA ASP A 19 6.38 -14.90 1.52
C ASP A 19 6.21 -14.64 3.02
N SER A 20 6.45 -15.68 3.83
CA SER A 20 6.43 -15.56 5.30
C SER A 20 7.39 -14.45 5.74
N ILE A 21 6.91 -13.59 6.61
CA ILE A 21 7.68 -12.49 7.19
C ILE A 21 8.18 -12.97 8.54
N ASP A 22 9.49 -12.89 8.77
CA ASP A 22 10.05 -13.24 10.06
C ASP A 22 9.51 -12.31 11.16
N PRO A 23 8.88 -12.86 12.21
CA PRO A 23 8.36 -12.03 13.29
C PRO A 23 9.50 -11.35 14.04
N PRO A 24 9.26 -10.16 14.60
CA PRO A 24 10.23 -9.49 15.48
C PRO A 24 10.64 -10.39 16.65
N SER A 25 11.85 -10.19 17.15
CA SER A 25 12.38 -10.95 18.28
C SER A 25 11.62 -10.69 19.60
N GLU A 26 11.79 -11.58 20.60
CA GLU A 26 11.22 -11.34 21.94
C GLU A 26 11.76 -10.07 22.61
N ASP A 27 13.02 -9.70 22.32
CA ASP A 27 13.61 -8.48 22.84
C ASP A 27 12.98 -7.23 22.19
N ASP A 28 12.61 -7.31 20.92
CA ASP A 28 11.84 -6.26 20.26
C ASP A 28 10.43 -6.14 20.86
N ARG A 29 9.80 -7.27 21.20
CA ARG A 29 8.50 -7.30 21.88
C ARG A 29 8.53 -6.61 23.24
N LYS A 30 9.59 -6.78 24.02
CA LYS A 30 9.75 -6.08 25.31
C LYS A 30 9.84 -4.56 25.11
N LYS A 31 10.57 -4.12 24.08
CA LYS A 31 10.70 -2.68 23.74
C LYS A 31 9.41 -2.10 23.15
N ALA A 32 8.48 -2.94 22.72
CA ALA A 32 7.21 -2.49 22.14
C ALA A 32 6.35 -1.69 23.13
N ASN A 33 6.50 -1.92 24.44
CA ASN A 33 5.80 -1.17 25.48
C ASN A 33 6.20 0.33 25.50
N ASP A 34 7.38 0.65 24.99
CA ASP A 34 7.91 2.02 24.91
C ASP A 34 7.49 2.74 23.61
N ILE A 35 6.82 2.02 22.71
CA ILE A 35 6.34 2.58 21.44
C ILE A 35 5.04 3.34 21.69
N LYS A 36 5.06 4.63 21.42
CA LYS A 36 3.88 5.50 21.53
C LYS A 36 3.10 5.60 20.23
N LYS A 37 3.80 5.50 19.11
CA LYS A 37 3.20 5.72 17.81
C LYS A 37 3.97 4.99 16.72
N ILE A 38 3.23 4.31 15.85
CA ILE A 38 3.78 3.72 14.63
C ILE A 38 3.08 4.35 13.43
N ARG A 39 3.87 4.71 12.42
CA ARG A 39 3.35 5.18 11.14
C ARG A 39 3.98 4.39 10.01
N ILE A 40 3.13 3.86 9.14
CA ILE A 40 3.56 3.36 7.82
C ILE A 40 3.54 4.55 6.87
N VAL A 41 4.64 4.80 6.21
CA VAL A 41 4.76 5.85 5.20
C VAL A 41 5.03 5.21 3.87
N LEU A 42 4.17 5.51 2.88
CA LEU A 42 4.32 5.07 1.50
C LEU A 42 4.63 6.29 0.64
N ASP A 43 5.82 6.29 0.03
CA ASP A 43 6.20 7.26 -1.01
C ASP A 43 5.96 6.61 -2.36
N ILE A 44 4.98 7.15 -3.10
CA ILE A 44 4.41 6.56 -4.30
C ILE A 44 4.70 7.46 -5.49
N ASP A 45 5.25 6.86 -6.55
CA ASP A 45 5.44 7.47 -7.86
C ASP A 45 4.75 6.58 -8.91
N ASN A 46 3.54 6.99 -9.35
CA ASN A 46 2.76 6.24 -10.33
C ASN A 46 3.01 6.81 -11.73
N GLY A 47 3.75 6.09 -12.54
CA GLY A 47 4.03 6.40 -13.95
C GLY A 47 3.14 5.65 -14.95
N ILE A 48 2.13 4.87 -14.50
CA ILE A 48 1.20 4.21 -15.42
C ILE A 48 -0.09 5.00 -15.60
N PRO A 49 -0.75 4.91 -16.78
CA PRO A 49 -2.00 5.62 -17.07
C PRO A 49 -3.22 4.91 -16.46
N ALA A 50 -3.11 4.48 -15.21
CA ALA A 50 -4.17 3.83 -14.47
C ALA A 50 -4.13 4.20 -13.00
N SER A 51 -5.29 4.42 -12.40
CA SER A 51 -5.41 4.49 -10.94
C SER A 51 -5.37 3.10 -10.33
N VAL A 52 -4.87 3.03 -9.11
CA VAL A 52 -4.77 1.78 -8.35
C VAL A 52 -5.44 1.97 -6.99
N TYR A 53 -6.26 1.01 -6.62
CA TYR A 53 -6.82 0.86 -5.28
C TYR A 53 -6.14 -0.34 -4.64
N ALA A 54 -5.40 -0.12 -3.56
CA ALA A 54 -4.68 -1.17 -2.85
C ALA A 54 -5.26 -1.39 -1.45
N ASN A 55 -5.48 -2.64 -1.09
CA ASN A 55 -5.82 -3.06 0.26
C ASN A 55 -4.83 -4.15 0.68
N VAL A 56 -4.26 -4.01 1.87
CA VAL A 56 -3.32 -5.00 2.41
C VAL A 56 -3.94 -5.64 3.64
N LYS A 57 -4.08 -6.95 3.61
CA LYS A 57 -4.52 -7.78 4.74
C LYS A 57 -3.31 -8.36 5.43
N ILE A 58 -3.15 -8.08 6.70
CA ILE A 58 -2.09 -8.66 7.54
C ILE A 58 -2.66 -9.86 8.25
N ILE A 59 -2.03 -11.02 8.10
CA ILE A 59 -2.49 -12.29 8.63
C ILE A 59 -1.42 -12.98 9.48
N ASP A 60 -1.87 -13.77 10.43
CA ASP A 60 -1.02 -14.57 11.31
C ASP A 60 -0.68 -15.95 10.73
N LYS A 61 0.06 -16.75 11.49
CA LYS A 61 0.47 -18.12 11.13
C LYS A 61 -0.70 -19.08 10.94
N ASN A 62 -1.86 -18.79 11.54
CA ASN A 62 -3.07 -19.63 11.43
C ASN A 62 -3.89 -19.23 10.20
N GLY A 63 -3.55 -18.12 9.53
CA GLY A 63 -4.32 -17.54 8.45
C GLY A 63 -5.40 -16.56 8.91
N ASP A 64 -5.41 -16.20 10.22
CA ASP A 64 -6.39 -15.27 10.77
C ASP A 64 -6.00 -13.82 10.47
N LEU A 65 -7.01 -13.01 10.16
CA LEU A 65 -6.82 -11.58 9.88
C LEU A 65 -6.47 -10.83 11.16
N LEU A 66 -5.28 -10.24 11.20
CA LEU A 66 -4.87 -9.36 12.29
C LEU A 66 -5.43 -7.94 12.12
N PHE A 67 -5.24 -7.35 10.94
CA PHE A 67 -5.80 -6.05 10.54
C PHE A 67 -5.63 -5.79 9.04
N ASN A 68 -6.32 -4.77 8.53
CA ASN A 68 -6.16 -4.26 7.17
C ASN A 68 -5.35 -2.96 7.15
N VAL A 69 -4.70 -2.68 6.02
CA VAL A 69 -4.12 -1.37 5.72
C VAL A 69 -4.78 -0.86 4.43
N PRO A 70 -5.44 0.30 4.43
CA PRO A 70 -5.54 1.26 5.53
C PRO A 70 -6.33 0.70 6.73
N ILE A 71 -5.91 1.13 7.94
CA ILE A 71 -6.61 0.77 9.17
C ILE A 71 -7.81 1.69 9.30
N THR A 72 -9.00 1.12 9.27
CA THR A 72 -10.24 1.83 9.52
C THR A 72 -11.00 1.15 10.65
N ASP A 73 -11.52 1.92 11.58
CA ASP A 73 -12.33 1.40 12.68
C ASP A 73 -13.71 0.89 12.21
N THR A 74 -14.06 1.12 10.95
CA THR A 74 -15.30 0.68 10.32
C THR A 74 -14.96 -0.22 9.14
N LEU A 75 -15.48 -1.45 9.13
CA LEU A 75 -15.33 -2.44 8.07
C LEU A 75 -16.13 -2.03 6.79
N LEU A 76 -15.94 -0.83 6.30
CA LEU A 76 -16.54 -0.40 5.05
C LEU A 76 -15.71 -0.95 3.89
N LYS A 77 -16.38 -1.57 2.91
CA LYS A 77 -15.77 -2.15 1.70
C LYS A 77 -15.01 -1.14 0.80
N SER A 78 -15.01 0.14 1.17
CA SER A 78 -14.40 1.24 0.40
C SER A 78 -12.97 1.59 0.84
N ASP A 79 -12.45 0.92 1.86
CA ASP A 79 -11.21 1.32 2.50
C ASP A 79 -10.01 0.73 1.77
N SER A 80 -9.53 1.44 0.80
CA SER A 80 -8.30 1.13 0.07
C SER A 80 -7.43 2.38 -0.07
N ILE A 81 -6.14 2.17 -0.20
CA ILE A 81 -5.19 3.23 -0.56
C ILE A 81 -5.44 3.55 -2.03
N TYR A 82 -5.98 4.73 -2.30
CA TYR A 82 -6.17 5.22 -3.65
C TYR A 82 -4.90 5.89 -4.17
N ILE A 83 -4.41 5.41 -5.29
CA ILE A 83 -3.24 5.93 -6.02
C ILE A 83 -3.76 6.43 -7.38
N PRO A 84 -3.85 7.74 -7.60
CA PRO A 84 -4.28 8.30 -8.87
C PRO A 84 -3.39 7.86 -10.04
N ALA A 85 -3.98 7.82 -11.22
CA ALA A 85 -3.27 7.57 -12.47
C ALA A 85 -2.21 8.66 -12.75
N ALA A 86 -1.20 8.32 -13.53
CA ALA A 86 -0.34 9.30 -14.15
C ALA A 86 -1.14 10.26 -15.04
N TYR A 87 -0.64 11.46 -15.24
CA TYR A 87 -1.25 12.43 -16.14
C TYR A 87 -1.07 12.00 -17.60
N VAL A 88 -2.16 12.05 -18.37
CA VAL A 88 -2.15 11.70 -19.79
C VAL A 88 -2.62 12.86 -20.66
N ASN A 89 -2.12 12.92 -21.89
CA ASN A 89 -2.60 13.85 -22.91
C ASN A 89 -3.87 13.33 -23.62
N ASP A 90 -4.37 14.07 -24.59
CA ASP A 90 -5.57 13.71 -25.37
C ASP A 90 -5.40 12.42 -26.18
N ASP A 91 -4.19 12.00 -26.50
CA ASP A 91 -3.88 10.75 -27.20
C ASP A 91 -3.79 9.54 -26.26
N GLY A 92 -3.93 9.76 -24.93
CA GLY A 92 -3.82 8.72 -23.90
C GLY A 92 -2.37 8.39 -23.50
N LYS A 93 -1.39 9.22 -23.89
CA LYS A 93 0.01 9.05 -23.54
C LYS A 93 0.32 9.70 -22.21
N VAL A 94 1.11 9.03 -21.38
CA VAL A 94 1.59 9.59 -20.11
C VAL A 94 2.50 10.79 -20.39
N THR A 95 2.22 11.90 -19.72
CA THR A 95 3.01 13.13 -19.79
C THR A 95 3.79 13.39 -18.51
N GLN A 96 3.27 12.91 -17.37
CA GLN A 96 3.89 13.09 -16.06
C GLN A 96 3.40 12.01 -15.09
N SER A 97 4.30 11.49 -14.25
CA SER A 97 3.92 10.59 -13.18
C SER A 97 3.15 11.33 -12.06
N TYR A 98 2.29 10.61 -11.37
CA TYR A 98 1.62 11.11 -10.16
C TYR A 98 2.40 10.72 -8.92
N LYS A 99 2.74 11.71 -8.07
CA LYS A 99 3.49 11.50 -6.82
C LYS A 99 2.60 11.73 -5.61
N LYS A 100 2.66 10.83 -4.64
CA LYS A 100 1.88 10.91 -3.40
C LYS A 100 2.63 10.30 -2.23
N ILE A 101 2.54 10.97 -1.07
CA ILE A 101 2.94 10.38 0.20
C ILE A 101 1.66 10.01 0.96
N VAL A 102 1.54 8.76 1.35
CA VAL A 102 0.47 8.25 2.21
C VAL A 102 1.08 7.95 3.57
N ILE A 103 0.48 8.48 4.63
CA ILE A 103 0.89 8.21 6.01
C ILE A 103 -0.29 7.54 6.69
N GLN A 104 -0.08 6.31 7.15
CA GLN A 104 -1.04 5.55 7.92
C GLN A 104 -0.53 5.38 9.34
N GLU A 105 -1.25 5.92 10.31
CA GLU A 105 -0.97 5.69 11.71
C GLU A 105 -1.56 4.35 12.15
N ILE A 106 -0.75 3.56 12.84
CA ILE A 106 -1.17 2.31 13.46
C ILE A 106 -1.43 2.60 14.93
N SER A 107 -2.67 2.35 15.39
CA SER A 107 -3.01 2.47 16.80
C SER A 107 -2.18 1.49 17.64
N THR A 108 -1.79 1.91 18.84
CA THR A 108 -1.05 1.08 19.80
C THR A 108 -1.72 -0.25 20.11
N LYS A 109 -3.05 -0.31 20.00
CA LYS A 109 -3.83 -1.58 20.15
C LYS A 109 -3.45 -2.69 19.16
N TYR A 110 -2.77 -2.33 18.04
CA TYR A 110 -2.32 -3.29 17.03
C TYR A 110 -0.83 -3.62 17.16
N ILE A 111 -0.09 -2.99 18.08
CA ILE A 111 1.36 -3.21 18.23
C ILE A 111 1.64 -4.67 18.56
N ASP A 112 0.92 -5.24 19.53
CA ASP A 112 1.10 -6.65 19.91
C ASP A 112 0.81 -7.59 18.73
N LYS A 113 -0.18 -7.25 17.90
CA LYS A 113 -0.53 -8.04 16.71
C LYS A 113 0.55 -8.05 15.65
N LEU A 114 1.40 -7.01 15.58
CA LEU A 114 2.52 -6.98 14.64
C LEU A 114 3.56 -8.07 14.93
N PHE A 115 3.63 -8.56 16.17
CA PHE A 115 4.53 -9.65 16.56
C PHE A 115 4.00 -11.05 16.17
N ASP A 116 2.74 -11.15 15.80
CA ASP A 116 2.12 -12.38 15.34
C ASP A 116 1.98 -12.42 13.80
N LEU A 117 2.47 -11.37 13.11
CA LEU A 117 2.48 -11.26 11.67
C LEU A 117 3.21 -12.44 11.03
N ASP A 118 2.61 -13.05 10.01
CA ASP A 118 3.24 -14.07 9.17
C ASP A 118 3.36 -13.60 7.73
N LYS A 119 2.29 -13.06 7.15
CA LYS A 119 2.29 -12.60 5.76
C LYS A 119 1.28 -11.50 5.49
N ALA A 120 1.43 -10.88 4.32
CA ALA A 120 0.48 -9.90 3.83
C ALA A 120 -0.15 -10.37 2.52
N ILE A 121 -1.46 -10.21 2.41
CA ILE A 121 -2.22 -10.38 1.16
C ILE A 121 -2.53 -8.99 0.63
N ILE A 122 -2.16 -8.72 -0.61
CA ILE A 122 -2.33 -7.42 -1.24
C ILE A 122 -3.36 -7.56 -2.36
N ASP A 123 -4.51 -6.94 -2.19
CA ASP A 123 -5.54 -6.85 -3.21
C ASP A 123 -5.40 -5.54 -3.98
N PHE A 124 -5.23 -5.62 -5.29
CA PHE A 124 -5.18 -4.47 -6.19
C PHE A 124 -6.42 -4.42 -7.09
N ARG A 125 -6.92 -3.21 -7.30
CA ARG A 125 -7.86 -2.91 -8.37
C ARG A 125 -7.29 -1.80 -9.24
N ILE A 126 -7.34 -1.99 -10.55
CA ILE A 126 -6.76 -1.07 -11.53
C ILE A 126 -7.87 -0.52 -12.41
N ASN A 127 -7.86 0.79 -12.65
CA ASN A 127 -8.83 1.47 -13.47
C ASN A 127 -8.18 2.54 -14.34
N THR A 128 -8.37 2.48 -15.66
CA THR A 128 -7.86 3.48 -16.60
C THR A 128 -8.83 4.64 -16.84
N LYS A 129 -10.08 4.51 -16.45
CA LYS A 129 -11.11 5.57 -16.63
C LYS A 129 -10.76 6.85 -15.88
N ASP A 130 -10.05 6.74 -14.76
CA ASP A 130 -9.62 7.90 -13.98
C ASP A 130 -8.49 8.68 -14.65
N ALA A 131 -7.76 8.06 -15.58
CA ALA A 131 -6.71 8.72 -16.36
C ALA A 131 -7.26 9.49 -17.56
N ALA A 132 -8.23 8.87 -18.26
CA ALA A 132 -8.83 9.46 -19.45
C ALA A 132 -10.26 8.95 -19.63
N SER A 133 -11.25 9.73 -19.23
CA SER A 133 -12.66 9.35 -19.33
C SER A 133 -13.00 8.86 -20.75
N SER A 134 -13.38 7.59 -20.86
CA SER A 134 -13.82 6.88 -22.09
C SER A 134 -12.79 6.77 -23.23
N LYS A 135 -11.52 7.11 -23.03
CA LYS A 135 -10.46 6.96 -24.04
C LYS A 135 -9.56 5.76 -23.73
N LEU A 136 -8.99 5.18 -24.77
CA LEU A 136 -7.92 4.21 -24.64
C LEU A 136 -6.65 4.92 -24.13
N VAL A 137 -5.95 4.32 -23.19
CA VAL A 137 -4.66 4.81 -22.71
C VAL A 137 -3.53 3.94 -23.25
N GLU A 138 -2.36 4.53 -23.42
CA GLU A 138 -1.19 3.86 -23.98
C GLU A 138 -0.28 3.38 -22.86
N PHE A 139 -0.04 2.05 -22.83
CA PHE A 139 0.93 1.41 -21.95
C PHE A 139 2.23 1.16 -22.72
N THR A 140 3.35 1.50 -22.10
CA THR A 140 4.70 1.25 -22.61
C THR A 140 5.52 0.50 -21.56
N THR A 141 6.60 -0.17 -21.97
CA THR A 141 7.40 -1.04 -21.11
C THR A 141 8.22 -0.30 -20.05
N ASP A 142 8.43 0.98 -20.22
CA ASP A 142 9.14 1.87 -19.29
C ASP A 142 8.27 2.46 -18.19
N GLN A 143 6.95 2.35 -18.34
CA GLN A 143 6.00 2.83 -17.33
C GLN A 143 5.97 1.91 -16.11
N THR A 144 6.14 2.49 -14.93
CA THR A 144 6.22 1.73 -13.67
C THR A 144 5.46 2.43 -12.56
N ILE A 145 5.02 1.66 -11.58
CA ILE A 145 4.67 2.18 -10.25
C ILE A 145 5.84 1.89 -9.33
N LYS A 146 6.34 2.93 -8.65
CA LYS A 146 7.37 2.80 -7.62
C LYS A 146 6.74 3.12 -6.27
N ILE A 147 6.85 2.20 -5.33
CA ILE A 147 6.36 2.37 -3.97
C ILE A 147 7.54 2.11 -3.04
N LYS A 148 7.90 3.12 -2.23
CA LYS A 148 8.84 2.95 -1.13
C LYS A 148 8.03 2.96 0.16
N ALA A 149 8.14 1.88 0.93
CA ALA A 149 7.48 1.75 2.22
C ALA A 149 8.53 1.82 3.33
N TYR A 150 8.26 2.58 4.38
CA TYR A 150 9.07 2.61 5.60
C TYR A 150 8.21 2.85 6.83
N ILE A 151 8.71 2.40 7.97
CA ILE A 151 8.05 2.52 9.25
C ILE A 151 8.74 3.60 10.06
N LYS A 152 7.95 4.52 10.63
CA LYS A 152 8.41 5.48 11.64
C LYS A 152 7.82 5.09 12.98
N MET A 153 8.68 5.02 14.00
CA MET A 153 8.28 4.72 15.37
C MET A 153 8.71 5.87 16.27
N ASP A 154 7.80 6.34 17.11
CA ASP A 154 8.07 7.30 18.15
C ASP A 154 8.11 6.53 19.49
N PHE A 155 9.22 6.66 20.22
CA PHE A 155 9.43 6.00 21.50
C PHE A 155 9.33 7.01 22.64
N GLU A 156 8.80 6.60 23.78
CA GLU A 156 8.97 7.32 25.04
C GLU A 156 10.01 6.58 25.88
N LEU A 157 11.12 7.23 26.11
CA LEU A 157 12.12 6.69 27.03
C LEU A 157 11.61 6.87 28.46
N ASN A 158 11.35 5.77 29.14
CA ASN A 158 11.06 5.79 30.56
C ASN A 158 12.41 5.86 31.31
N PRO A 159 12.71 6.97 32.01
CA PRO A 159 14.00 7.10 32.74
C PRO A 159 14.17 6.05 33.84
N ASP A 160 13.10 5.40 34.29
CA ASP A 160 13.16 4.34 35.31
C ASP A 160 13.64 2.99 34.73
N ASN A 161 13.82 2.88 33.42
CA ASN A 161 14.32 1.69 32.71
C ASN A 161 15.78 1.87 32.20
N LEU A 162 16.47 2.90 32.64
CA LEU A 162 17.90 3.17 32.36
C LEU A 162 18.77 2.75 33.58
#